data_3faa32b46fb0d62a03b7362d5f607f00
#
_entry.id   3faa32b46fb0d62a03b7362d5f607f00
#
_cell.length_a   1.000
_cell.length_b   1.000
_cell.length_c   1.000
_cell.angle_alpha   90.00
_cell.angle_beta   90.00
_cell.angle_gamma   90.00
#
_symmetry.space_group_name_H-M   'P 1'
#
loop_
_entity.id
_entity.type
_entity.pdbx_description
1 polymer ?
#
loop_
_entity_poly.entity_id
_entity_poly.type
_entity_poly.pdbx_seq_one_letter_code
_entity_poly.pdbx_strand_id
1 'polypeptide(L)'
;MRRDGCRGSEEDRQALFERDGGATVALTRSRPRISGEIWQTKPVMSTSFANRFCPGPVSRRSFLQIGGFSAAGLGLSDLLRYEAFGATEGSTHIKNDKAVIFVWLPGGMPHMETYDMKPDAPAEYRGVFAPIRTNVKGIEVCELLPMHAKIADKFAIVRSIQHEFADHGGAHKRMMTGRAPKTPTGTVNDAPAVASIVKKVIGNTGNGMPTSVSAVDRGRHGIDTFAFGPAWLGASQSPFIVAGDPSAADFKVDNIGVKQEMETRLDDRLAMLQGMDRLRRDLDKSGVMSAMDSFNVQAMDMLTSAQVRDAFDLSKESDAVRDRYGRHAYGQRGLMARRLVEAGTRFVTLVWENPYPGKPIPANCAYNWDSHAVNCDIFADCRWRMPSYDQALTALIEDLYARGLDEKVMLVVASDFGHTPKINTQRGNQSKVMQPGRDHWPKAMSVLVSGGGAPMGQIIGATNARGEEPVERILSPNDLWATVYRHLGVDYNTYLRNLEGLPMQILPYGKPIEELVS
;
A
#
# COMPACT_ATOMS: atom_id res chain seq x y z
N MET A 1 -32.31 -41.61 -31.70
CA MET A 1 -31.78 -42.93 -32.15
C MET A 1 -30.33 -42.99 -31.69
N ARG A 2 -30.05 -43.96 -30.81
CA ARG A 2 -28.78 -44.67 -30.49
C ARG A 2 -27.51 -43.80 -30.35
N ARG A 3 -26.92 -43.62 -29.11
CA ARG A 3 -26.16 -44.53 -28.20
C ARG A 3 -24.96 -45.16 -28.89
N ASP A 4 -23.82 -44.89 -28.32
CA ASP A 4 -22.72 -45.72 -27.74
C ASP A 4 -21.42 -44.88 -27.79
N GLY A 5 -20.62 -44.64 -26.81
CA GLY A 5 -20.18 -45.45 -25.69
C GLY A 5 -18.79 -46.02 -25.98
N CYS A 6 -17.73 -45.44 -25.36
CA CYS A 6 -16.56 -46.22 -25.01
C CYS A 6 -15.68 -45.50 -23.99
N ARG A 7 -15.47 -46.19 -22.87
CA ARG A 7 -14.47 -45.97 -21.82
C ARG A 7 -13.11 -46.55 -22.28
N GLY A 8 -12.02 -46.03 -21.79
CA GLY A 8 -10.65 -46.65 -21.80
C GLY A 8 -9.76 -45.72 -20.99
N SER A 9 -9.54 -45.99 -19.79
CA SER A 9 -8.55 -46.72 -18.92
C SER A 9 -7.16 -46.08 -18.96
N GLU A 10 -6.78 -45.62 -17.76
CA GLU A 10 -5.38 -45.38 -17.32
C GLU A 10 -4.52 -46.63 -17.62
N GLU A 11 -3.29 -46.35 -17.87
CA GLU A 11 -2.06 -47.08 -17.65
C GLU A 11 -1.08 -47.01 -18.83
N ASP A 12 0.20 -47.02 -18.50
CA ASP A 12 1.37 -47.09 -19.38
C ASP A 12 1.96 -45.78 -19.93
N ARG A 13 2.92 -45.29 -19.17
CA ARG A 13 4.29 -44.96 -19.64
C ARG A 13 5.25 -44.63 -18.50
N GLN A 14 5.68 -45.68 -17.80
CA GLN A 14 7.02 -45.73 -17.22
C GLN A 14 7.98 -46.43 -18.21
N ALA A 15 9.23 -46.00 -18.10
CA ALA A 15 10.46 -46.61 -18.63
C ALA A 15 11.05 -45.93 -19.87
N LEU A 16 12.18 -45.32 -19.62
CA LEU A 16 13.49 -45.50 -20.26
C LEU A 16 14.35 -44.24 -20.15
N PHE A 17 15.27 -44.24 -19.26
CA PHE A 17 16.68 -43.87 -19.53
C PHE A 17 17.55 -44.20 -18.32
N GLU A 18 18.22 -45.33 -18.40
CA GLU A 18 19.40 -45.68 -17.61
C GLU A 18 20.68 -45.47 -18.41
N ARG A 19 21.77 -45.14 -17.62
CA ARG A 19 23.22 -45.23 -17.91
C ARG A 19 23.84 -44.06 -18.65
N ASP A 20 24.85 -43.41 -18.09
CA ASP A 20 26.17 -43.90 -17.72
C ASP A 20 27.00 -42.84 -16.96
N GLY A 21 27.91 -43.36 -16.12
CA GLY A 21 29.20 -42.72 -15.92
C GLY A 21 29.49 -42.13 -14.54
N GLY A 22 30.02 -42.96 -13.61
CA GLY A 22 30.48 -42.54 -12.31
C GLY A 22 31.81 -41.77 -12.30
N ALA A 23 31.98 -40.98 -11.27
CA ALA A 23 33.27 -40.64 -10.69
C ALA A 23 33.10 -40.27 -9.21
N THR A 24 33.51 -41.19 -8.34
CA THR A 24 33.61 -40.98 -6.90
C THR A 24 34.89 -40.21 -6.60
N VAL A 25 34.80 -39.02 -6.01
CA VAL A 25 35.95 -38.31 -5.44
C VAL A 25 35.79 -38.34 -3.90
N ALA A 26 36.69 -39.09 -3.26
CA ALA A 26 36.85 -39.13 -1.81
C ALA A 26 37.51 -37.86 -1.31
N LEU A 27 36.85 -37.10 -0.44
CA LEU A 27 37.43 -36.02 0.31
C LEU A 27 37.95 -36.49 1.67
N THR A 28 39.25 -36.62 1.79
CA THR A 28 39.98 -36.84 3.03
C THR A 28 39.98 -35.55 3.89
N ARG A 29 39.54 -35.70 5.13
CA ARG A 29 39.65 -34.66 6.16
C ARG A 29 41.10 -34.56 6.65
N SER A 30 41.76 -33.44 6.53
CA SER A 30 42.94 -33.05 7.28
C SER A 30 42.62 -31.85 8.15
N ARG A 31 42.76 -32.01 9.47
CA ARG A 31 42.74 -30.92 10.45
C ARG A 31 44.15 -30.33 10.56
N PRO A 32 44.35 -29.01 10.57
CA PRO A 32 45.57 -28.44 11.09
C PRO A 32 45.46 -28.17 12.60
N ARG A 33 46.45 -28.64 13.34
CA ARG A 33 46.80 -28.20 14.70
C ARG A 33 47.40 -26.81 14.60
N ILE A 34 46.93 -25.88 15.39
CA ILE A 34 47.62 -24.61 15.64
C ILE A 34 47.97 -24.54 17.13
N SER A 35 49.27 -24.44 17.39
CA SER A 35 49.91 -24.24 18.65
C SER A 35 49.61 -22.84 19.24
N GLY A 36 49.52 -22.79 20.57
CA GLY A 36 49.17 -21.60 21.32
C GLY A 36 50.26 -20.54 21.34
N GLU A 37 49.83 -19.30 21.37
CA GLU A 37 50.56 -18.19 21.96
C GLU A 37 49.59 -17.34 22.80
N ILE A 38 50.05 -17.14 24.05
CA ILE A 38 49.35 -16.41 25.11
C ILE A 38 49.61 -14.92 24.90
N TRP A 39 48.58 -14.15 24.59
CA TRP A 39 48.62 -12.71 24.72
C TRP A 39 47.73 -12.25 25.88
N GLN A 40 48.35 -11.67 26.87
CA GLN A 40 47.71 -10.98 27.98
C GLN A 40 47.04 -9.71 27.47
N THR A 41 45.72 -9.61 27.58
CA THR A 41 44.99 -8.36 27.41
C THR A 41 44.34 -7.94 28.72
N LYS A 42 44.52 -6.67 29.06
CA LYS A 42 43.99 -5.95 30.23
C LYS A 42 42.44 -5.99 30.24
N PRO A 43 41.79 -5.93 31.42
CA PRO A 43 40.35 -6.01 31.49
C PRO A 43 39.69 -4.72 30.99
N VAL A 44 38.81 -4.85 29.98
CA VAL A 44 37.86 -3.82 29.60
C VAL A 44 36.64 -3.99 30.50
N MET A 45 36.20 -2.90 31.11
CA MET A 45 34.99 -2.83 31.95
C MET A 45 33.77 -3.42 31.23
N SER A 46 33.25 -4.50 31.77
CA SER A 46 31.98 -5.11 31.33
C SER A 46 30.80 -4.29 31.92
N THR A 47 30.08 -3.59 31.07
CA THR A 47 28.74 -3.16 31.42
C THR A 47 27.84 -4.41 31.46
N SER A 48 27.41 -4.78 32.67
CA SER A 48 26.54 -5.91 32.90
C SER A 48 25.17 -5.67 32.23
N PHE A 49 24.87 -6.42 31.18
CA PHE A 49 23.49 -6.67 30.78
C PHE A 49 22.81 -7.48 31.89
N ALA A 50 21.91 -6.85 32.62
CA ALA A 50 21.08 -7.53 33.61
C ALA A 50 20.22 -8.56 32.88
N ASN A 51 20.57 -9.84 33.05
CA ASN A 51 19.71 -10.97 32.72
C ASN A 51 18.38 -10.79 33.48
N ARG A 52 17.31 -10.55 32.77
CA ARG A 52 15.95 -10.69 33.32
C ARG A 52 15.63 -12.16 33.44
N PHE A 53 16.12 -12.78 34.49
CA PHE A 53 15.60 -14.07 34.92
C PHE A 53 14.16 -13.91 35.37
N CYS A 54 13.33 -14.91 35.04
CA CYS A 54 12.02 -15.11 35.64
C CYS A 54 12.14 -14.92 37.17
N PRO A 55 11.39 -14.03 37.84
CA PRO A 55 11.47 -13.89 39.28
C PRO A 55 11.04 -15.22 39.88
N GLY A 56 11.92 -15.85 40.66
CA GLY A 56 11.64 -17.06 41.41
C GLY A 56 10.39 -16.92 42.31
N PRO A 57 10.02 -17.95 43.06
CA PRO A 57 8.79 -17.96 43.85
C PRO A 57 8.71 -16.71 44.72
N VAL A 58 7.58 -16.02 44.62
CA VAL A 58 7.26 -14.78 45.34
C VAL A 58 7.50 -14.95 46.84
N SER A 59 8.29 -14.06 47.46
CA SER A 59 8.57 -14.13 48.89
C SER A 59 7.28 -13.98 49.69
N ARG A 60 7.22 -14.60 50.89
CA ARG A 60 6.06 -14.47 51.79
C ARG A 60 5.68 -13.00 52.08
N ARG A 61 6.65 -12.10 52.08
CA ARG A 61 6.43 -10.66 52.30
C ARG A 61 5.76 -10.00 51.07
N SER A 62 6.17 -10.36 49.88
CA SER A 62 5.54 -9.89 48.62
C SER A 62 4.14 -10.48 48.46
N PHE A 63 3.93 -11.72 48.89
CA PHE A 63 2.62 -12.34 48.89
C PHE A 63 1.64 -11.65 49.87
N LEU A 64 2.11 -11.25 51.07
CA LEU A 64 1.33 -10.51 52.03
C LEU A 64 1.05 -9.05 51.59
N GLN A 65 1.97 -8.42 50.86
CA GLN A 65 1.72 -7.12 50.25
C GLN A 65 0.65 -7.20 49.16
N ILE A 66 0.67 -8.23 48.31
CA ILE A 66 -0.38 -8.49 47.31
C ILE A 66 -1.72 -8.83 48.02
N GLY A 67 -1.70 -9.58 49.10
CA GLY A 67 -2.90 -9.87 49.93
C GLY A 67 -3.48 -8.64 50.64
N GLY A 68 -2.63 -7.66 51.03
CA GLY A 68 -3.06 -6.41 51.64
C GLY A 68 -3.87 -5.51 50.68
N PHE A 69 -3.59 -5.56 49.39
CA PHE A 69 -4.40 -4.84 48.39
C PHE A 69 -5.79 -5.46 48.19
N SER A 70 -5.93 -6.77 48.41
CA SER A 70 -7.23 -7.45 48.35
C SER A 70 -8.18 -7.02 49.47
N ALA A 71 -7.64 -6.61 50.64
CA ALA A 71 -8.44 -6.11 51.77
C ALA A 71 -8.98 -4.69 51.52
N ALA A 72 -8.44 -3.95 50.53
CA ALA A 72 -8.92 -2.64 50.09
C ALA A 72 -9.92 -2.74 48.91
N GLY A 73 -10.38 -3.96 48.55
CA GLY A 73 -11.35 -4.18 47.46
C GLY A 73 -10.79 -4.15 46.06
N LEU A 74 -9.45 -4.04 45.90
CA LEU A 74 -8.76 -4.07 44.63
C LEU A 74 -8.11 -5.46 44.46
N GLY A 75 -8.73 -6.32 43.67
CA GLY A 75 -8.19 -7.64 43.31
C GLY A 75 -7.06 -7.56 42.29
N LEU A 76 -6.23 -8.62 42.20
CA LEU A 76 -5.22 -8.77 41.13
C LEU A 76 -5.87 -8.62 39.76
N SER A 77 -7.13 -9.06 39.61
CA SER A 77 -7.97 -8.83 38.44
C SER A 77 -8.19 -7.35 38.12
N ASP A 78 -8.30 -6.51 39.17
CA ASP A 78 -8.50 -5.07 38.98
C ASP A 78 -7.18 -4.35 38.69
N LEU A 79 -6.07 -4.83 39.28
CA LEU A 79 -4.72 -4.36 38.94
C LEU A 79 -4.36 -4.74 37.49
N LEU A 80 -4.63 -5.98 37.08
CA LEU A 80 -4.44 -6.44 35.71
C LEU A 80 -5.43 -5.76 34.74
N ARG A 81 -6.64 -5.44 35.20
CA ARG A 81 -7.55 -4.57 34.46
C ARG A 81 -7.03 -3.13 34.39
N TYR A 82 -6.51 -2.56 35.46
CA TYR A 82 -5.91 -1.22 35.48
C TYR A 82 -4.64 -1.16 34.64
N GLU A 83 -3.79 -2.19 34.65
CA GLU A 83 -2.67 -2.33 33.70
C GLU A 83 -3.17 -2.58 32.27
N ALA A 84 -4.23 -3.35 32.10
CA ALA A 84 -4.90 -3.52 30.80
C ALA A 84 -5.66 -2.27 30.36
N PHE A 85 -6.22 -1.47 31.27
CA PHE A 85 -6.84 -0.16 31.01
C PHE A 85 -5.80 0.95 30.89
N GLY A 86 -4.68 0.89 31.59
CA GLY A 86 -3.53 1.79 31.41
C GLY A 86 -2.71 1.45 30.17
N ALA A 87 -2.80 0.20 29.69
CA ALA A 87 -2.43 -0.25 28.37
C ALA A 87 -3.63 -0.20 27.38
N THR A 88 -4.76 0.40 27.78
CA THR A 88 -5.78 0.80 26.82
C THR A 88 -5.08 1.72 25.87
N GLU A 89 -4.91 1.19 24.68
CA GLU A 89 -4.73 1.91 23.45
C GLU A 89 -4.71 3.41 23.72
N GLY A 90 -3.52 3.97 23.82
CA GLY A 90 -3.37 5.37 23.59
C GLY A 90 -3.88 5.63 22.18
N SER A 91 -5.20 5.67 22.03
CA SER A 91 -5.84 6.48 21.03
C SER A 91 -5.42 7.89 21.40
N THR A 92 -4.20 8.21 21.07
CA THR A 92 -3.80 9.60 20.87
C THR A 92 -4.71 10.03 19.74
N HIS A 93 -5.84 10.65 20.09
CA HIS A 93 -6.65 11.35 19.11
C HIS A 93 -5.72 12.33 18.43
N ILE A 94 -5.24 11.93 17.27
CA ILE A 94 -4.36 12.76 16.46
C ILE A 94 -5.21 13.94 16.02
N LYS A 95 -5.09 15.05 16.75
CA LYS A 95 -5.85 16.29 16.54
C LYS A 95 -5.22 17.12 15.42
N ASN A 96 -4.89 16.52 14.30
CA ASN A 96 -4.50 17.26 13.11
C ASN A 96 -5.49 16.95 11.98
N ASP A 97 -5.49 17.75 10.94
CA ASP A 97 -6.33 17.61 9.75
C ASP A 97 -5.52 17.14 8.52
N LYS A 98 -4.33 16.59 8.75
CA LYS A 98 -3.46 16.08 7.70
C LYS A 98 -4.04 14.82 7.07
N ALA A 99 -3.88 14.70 5.75
CA ALA A 99 -4.39 13.59 4.95
C ALA A 99 -3.36 13.12 3.92
N VAL A 100 -3.62 11.94 3.35
CA VAL A 100 -2.79 11.34 2.29
C VAL A 100 -3.67 10.91 1.13
N ILE A 101 -3.25 11.22 -0.08
CA ILE A 101 -3.74 10.62 -1.31
C ILE A 101 -2.63 9.72 -1.83
N PHE A 102 -2.88 8.43 -1.89
CA PHE A 102 -1.96 7.43 -2.38
C PHE A 102 -2.41 6.91 -3.73
N VAL A 103 -1.71 7.26 -4.79
CA VAL A 103 -1.94 6.75 -6.15
C VAL A 103 -1.11 5.50 -6.34
N TRP A 104 -1.79 4.39 -6.50
CA TRP A 104 -1.21 3.07 -6.70
C TRP A 104 -1.27 2.67 -8.17
N LEU A 105 -0.12 2.33 -8.74
CA LEU A 105 0.07 1.94 -10.13
C LEU A 105 0.43 0.46 -10.21
N PRO A 106 -0.54 -0.47 -10.12
CA PRO A 106 -0.24 -1.90 -10.07
C PRO A 106 0.30 -2.42 -11.40
N GLY A 107 1.31 -3.27 -11.31
CA GLY A 107 2.00 -3.84 -12.46
C GLY A 107 3.42 -3.31 -12.67
N GLY A 108 3.76 -2.18 -12.03
CA GLY A 108 5.09 -1.59 -12.09
C GLY A 108 5.17 -0.40 -13.06
N MET A 109 5.38 0.79 -12.52
CA MET A 109 5.65 1.96 -13.35
C MET A 109 7.07 1.88 -13.91
N PRO A 110 7.26 1.93 -15.23
CA PRO A 110 8.60 1.88 -15.82
C PRO A 110 9.39 3.15 -15.49
N HIS A 111 10.34 3.05 -14.56
CA HIS A 111 11.10 4.20 -14.06
C HIS A 111 11.94 4.87 -15.15
N MET A 112 12.47 4.10 -16.09
CA MET A 112 13.30 4.63 -17.19
C MET A 112 12.49 5.31 -18.30
N GLU A 113 11.21 5.03 -18.42
CA GLU A 113 10.28 5.69 -19.35
C GLU A 113 9.49 6.83 -18.70
N THR A 114 9.79 7.17 -17.43
CA THR A 114 9.05 8.22 -16.69
C THR A 114 9.98 9.25 -16.06
N TYR A 115 10.58 8.94 -14.92
CA TYR A 115 11.26 9.91 -14.07
C TYR A 115 12.76 9.68 -13.92
N ASP A 116 13.29 8.52 -14.29
CA ASP A 116 14.71 8.18 -14.18
C ASP A 116 15.32 7.76 -15.52
N MET A 117 15.10 8.59 -16.52
CA MET A 117 15.59 8.36 -17.87
C MET A 117 17.13 8.37 -17.92
N LYS A 118 17.70 7.51 -18.76
CA LYS A 118 19.16 7.38 -18.96
C LYS A 118 19.50 7.58 -20.45
N PRO A 119 19.42 8.83 -20.96
CA PRO A 119 19.59 9.10 -22.38
C PRO A 119 20.97 8.70 -22.92
N ASP A 120 22.00 8.76 -22.06
CA ASP A 120 23.38 8.40 -22.39
C ASP A 120 23.69 6.90 -22.25
N ALA A 121 22.74 6.09 -21.77
CA ALA A 121 22.91 4.66 -21.66
C ALA A 121 22.91 3.98 -23.05
N PRO A 122 23.50 2.77 -23.19
CA PRO A 122 23.43 2.00 -24.44
C PRO A 122 21.98 1.81 -24.91
N ALA A 123 21.79 1.65 -26.23
CA ALA A 123 20.47 1.60 -26.88
C ALA A 123 19.52 0.55 -26.28
N GLU A 124 20.07 -0.58 -25.82
CA GLU A 124 19.33 -1.65 -25.19
C GLU A 124 18.85 -1.32 -23.75
N TYR A 125 19.24 -0.15 -23.21
CA TYR A 125 18.82 0.36 -21.89
C TYR A 125 17.97 1.62 -22.02
N ARG A 126 18.41 2.63 -22.79
CA ARG A 126 17.81 3.98 -22.76
C ARG A 126 16.38 4.09 -23.27
N GLY A 127 15.85 3.07 -23.98
CA GLY A 127 14.51 3.14 -24.56
C GLY A 127 14.43 4.04 -25.81
N VAL A 128 13.20 4.45 -26.16
CA VAL A 128 12.90 5.22 -27.39
C VAL A 128 12.43 6.65 -27.13
N PHE A 129 12.13 6.99 -25.88
CA PHE A 129 11.63 8.31 -25.51
C PHE A 129 12.77 9.27 -25.17
N ALA A 130 12.56 10.55 -25.47
CA ALA A 130 13.49 11.62 -25.10
C ALA A 130 13.11 12.25 -23.73
N PRO A 131 14.10 12.65 -22.92
CA PRO A 131 13.84 13.50 -21.77
C PRO A 131 13.50 14.93 -22.22
N ILE A 132 12.55 15.58 -21.52
CA ILE A 132 12.23 16.99 -21.68
C ILE A 132 12.55 17.74 -20.39
N ARG A 133 13.01 18.98 -20.55
CA ARG A 133 13.29 19.87 -19.42
C ARG A 133 12.00 20.30 -18.74
N THR A 134 12.08 20.46 -17.42
CA THR A 134 10.97 20.95 -16.61
C THR A 134 11.15 22.44 -16.26
N ASN A 135 10.18 23.00 -15.55
CA ASN A 135 10.28 24.34 -14.97
C ASN A 135 11.31 24.43 -13.81
N VAL A 136 11.88 23.30 -13.37
CA VAL A 136 12.96 23.25 -12.38
C VAL A 136 14.25 22.82 -13.05
N LYS A 137 15.29 23.65 -12.93
CA LYS A 137 16.60 23.35 -13.52
C LYS A 137 17.18 22.06 -12.96
N GLY A 138 17.58 21.16 -13.84
CA GLY A 138 18.20 19.86 -13.48
C GLY A 138 17.19 18.72 -13.27
N ILE A 139 15.90 19.00 -13.37
CA ILE A 139 14.86 17.97 -13.42
C ILE A 139 14.40 17.79 -14.86
N GLU A 140 14.47 16.56 -15.32
CA GLU A 140 13.95 16.13 -16.62
C GLU A 140 13.00 14.95 -16.42
N VAL A 141 11.97 14.88 -17.25
CA VAL A 141 10.97 13.81 -17.29
C VAL A 141 10.77 13.33 -18.73
N CYS A 142 10.10 12.20 -18.92
CA CYS A 142 9.78 11.68 -20.25
C CYS A 142 8.96 12.69 -21.08
N GLU A 143 9.21 12.76 -22.38
CA GLU A 143 8.46 13.58 -23.33
C GLU A 143 6.95 13.31 -23.35
N LEU A 144 6.51 12.16 -22.84
CA LEU A 144 5.09 11.82 -22.68
C LEU A 144 4.44 12.47 -21.46
N LEU A 145 5.21 13.25 -20.66
CA LEU A 145 4.77 13.93 -19.44
C LEU A 145 4.91 15.47 -19.54
N PRO A 146 4.41 16.10 -20.63
CA PRO A 146 4.62 17.55 -20.86
C PRO A 146 3.88 18.44 -19.84
N MET A 147 2.82 17.95 -19.19
CA MET A 147 2.11 18.68 -18.16
C MET A 147 2.88 18.61 -16.83
N HIS A 148 3.44 17.45 -16.47
CA HIS A 148 4.37 17.32 -15.34
C HIS A 148 5.56 18.26 -15.46
N ALA A 149 6.12 18.40 -16.66
CA ALA A 149 7.27 19.27 -16.89
C ALA A 149 6.99 20.74 -16.51
N LYS A 150 5.75 21.18 -16.54
CA LYS A 150 5.33 22.56 -16.20
C LYS A 150 5.18 22.80 -14.71
N ILE A 151 5.08 21.75 -13.91
CA ILE A 151 4.76 21.82 -12.48
C ILE A 151 5.77 21.07 -11.60
N ALA A 152 6.98 20.82 -12.09
CA ALA A 152 8.01 20.07 -11.34
C ALA A 152 8.42 20.78 -10.04
N ASP A 153 8.17 22.07 -9.92
CA ASP A 153 8.30 22.86 -8.68
C ASP A 153 7.32 22.42 -7.56
N LYS A 154 6.30 21.61 -7.87
CA LYS A 154 5.25 21.17 -6.95
C LYS A 154 5.36 19.70 -6.54
N PHE A 155 6.38 19.00 -6.98
CA PHE A 155 6.61 17.61 -6.57
C PHE A 155 8.10 17.30 -6.40
N ALA A 156 8.39 16.25 -5.64
CA ALA A 156 9.70 15.63 -5.52
C ALA A 156 9.68 14.24 -6.15
N ILE A 157 10.80 13.82 -6.73
CA ILE A 157 11.00 12.49 -7.30
C ILE A 157 12.01 11.72 -6.45
N VAL A 158 11.61 10.59 -5.89
CA VAL A 158 12.49 9.66 -5.18
C VAL A 158 12.88 8.55 -6.15
N ARG A 159 14.17 8.46 -6.54
CA ARG A 159 14.67 7.50 -7.55
C ARG A 159 15.35 6.27 -6.96
N SER A 160 15.41 6.15 -5.65
CA SER A 160 16.28 5.20 -4.95
C SER A 160 15.56 4.19 -4.08
N ILE A 161 14.24 4.04 -4.23
CA ILE A 161 13.49 3.01 -3.49
C ILE A 161 13.74 1.65 -4.15
N GLN A 162 14.05 0.67 -3.31
CA GLN A 162 14.22 -0.73 -3.72
C GLN A 162 13.66 -1.68 -2.66
N HIS A 163 13.35 -2.89 -3.10
CA HIS A 163 12.97 -4.00 -2.24
C HIS A 163 13.34 -5.35 -2.87
N GLU A 164 12.93 -6.47 -2.23
CA GLU A 164 13.41 -7.81 -2.53
C GLU A 164 12.47 -8.69 -3.38
N PHE A 165 11.23 -8.24 -3.66
CA PHE A 165 10.20 -9.08 -4.31
C PHE A 165 9.98 -8.67 -5.78
N ALA A 166 10.17 -9.60 -6.70
CA ALA A 166 9.95 -9.42 -8.13
C ALA A 166 8.61 -10.01 -8.64
N ASP A 167 7.84 -10.65 -7.76
CA ASP A 167 6.49 -11.12 -8.06
C ASP A 167 5.43 -10.14 -7.53
N HIS A 168 4.30 -10.02 -8.23
CA HIS A 168 3.25 -9.06 -7.82
C HIS A 168 2.71 -9.32 -6.41
N GLY A 169 2.52 -10.58 -6.02
CA GLY A 169 1.97 -10.90 -4.72
C GLY A 169 2.84 -10.43 -3.57
N GLY A 170 4.15 -10.72 -3.66
CA GLY A 170 5.16 -10.29 -2.69
C GLY A 170 5.37 -8.78 -2.71
N ALA A 171 5.49 -8.20 -3.89
CA ALA A 171 5.75 -6.78 -4.09
C ALA A 171 4.58 -5.90 -3.61
N HIS A 172 3.32 -6.25 -3.95
CA HIS A 172 2.13 -5.57 -3.45
C HIS A 172 2.10 -5.57 -1.92
N LYS A 173 2.27 -6.73 -1.29
CA LYS A 173 2.30 -6.84 0.18
C LYS A 173 3.44 -6.02 0.76
N ARG A 174 4.63 -6.10 0.17
CA ARG A 174 5.81 -5.37 0.61
C ARG A 174 5.59 -3.86 0.56
N MET A 175 5.05 -3.37 -0.54
CA MET A 175 4.76 -1.95 -0.71
C MET A 175 3.59 -1.49 0.17
N MET A 176 2.47 -2.23 0.21
CA MET A 176 1.27 -1.81 0.92
C MET A 176 1.40 -1.86 2.45
N THR A 177 2.28 -2.70 2.97
CA THR A 177 2.40 -2.93 4.42
C THR A 177 3.70 -2.38 5.03
N GLY A 178 4.71 -2.07 4.22
CA GLY A 178 6.05 -1.78 4.69
C GLY A 178 6.76 -3.00 5.30
N ARG A 179 6.23 -4.23 5.09
CA ARG A 179 6.78 -5.46 5.66
C ARG A 179 7.08 -6.48 4.59
N ALA A 180 8.17 -7.21 4.75
CA ALA A 180 8.42 -8.40 3.96
C ALA A 180 7.35 -9.45 4.27
N PRO A 181 6.57 -9.92 3.28
CA PRO A 181 5.54 -10.91 3.52
C PRO A 181 6.15 -12.26 3.87
N LYS A 182 5.54 -12.97 4.82
CA LYS A 182 5.92 -14.36 5.16
C LYS A 182 5.53 -15.33 4.05
N THR A 183 4.41 -15.03 3.37
CA THR A 183 3.89 -15.81 2.24
C THR A 183 3.75 -14.87 1.05
N PRO A 184 4.79 -14.72 0.20
CA PRO A 184 4.75 -13.84 -0.98
C PRO A 184 3.61 -14.21 -1.93
N THR A 185 3.49 -15.50 -2.25
CA THR A 185 2.40 -16.05 -3.05
C THR A 185 1.12 -16.16 -2.22
N GLY A 186 -0.02 -15.86 -2.81
CA GLY A 186 -1.31 -15.95 -2.13
C GLY A 186 -2.00 -14.59 -1.95
N THR A 187 -3.29 -14.66 -1.74
CA THR A 187 -4.20 -13.50 -1.77
C THR A 187 -4.53 -12.92 -0.39
N VAL A 188 -3.94 -13.44 0.68
CA VAL A 188 -4.18 -12.96 2.04
C VAL A 188 -2.96 -12.24 2.57
N ASN A 189 -3.16 -11.01 3.06
CA ASN A 189 -2.12 -10.27 3.76
C ASN A 189 -1.83 -10.89 5.11
N ASP A 190 -0.55 -11.01 5.42
CA ASP A 190 -0.06 -11.40 6.74
C ASP A 190 0.27 -10.20 7.65
N ALA A 191 0.18 -8.99 7.11
CA ALA A 191 0.30 -7.73 7.83
C ALA A 191 -0.71 -6.71 7.33
N PRO A 192 -1.17 -5.75 8.17
CA PRO A 192 -2.11 -4.73 7.75
C PRO A 192 -1.50 -3.79 6.71
N ALA A 193 -2.31 -3.40 5.74
CA ALA A 193 -1.98 -2.27 4.88
C ALA A 193 -1.89 -0.96 5.68
N VAL A 194 -1.06 -0.03 5.21
CA VAL A 194 -0.88 1.30 5.85
C VAL A 194 -2.22 2.02 6.05
N ALA A 195 -3.11 1.97 5.06
CA ALA A 195 -4.45 2.54 5.15
C ALA A 195 -5.28 2.00 6.33
N SER A 196 -5.15 0.70 6.63
CA SER A 196 -5.81 0.04 7.76
C SER A 196 -5.19 0.44 9.11
N ILE A 197 -3.88 0.61 9.15
CA ILE A 197 -3.18 1.13 10.34
C ILE A 197 -3.61 2.57 10.61
N VAL A 198 -3.64 3.42 9.58
CA VAL A 198 -4.11 4.81 9.68
C VAL A 198 -5.54 4.87 10.22
N LYS A 199 -6.44 4.03 9.68
CA LYS A 199 -7.82 3.93 10.18
C LYS A 199 -7.87 3.52 11.66
N LYS A 200 -7.07 2.53 12.08
CA LYS A 200 -7.02 2.06 13.47
C LYS A 200 -6.50 3.13 14.41
N VAL A 201 -5.45 3.86 14.04
CA VAL A 201 -4.78 4.84 14.90
C VAL A 201 -5.55 6.17 14.98
N ILE A 202 -6.05 6.65 13.86
CA ILE A 202 -6.81 7.92 13.81
C ILE A 202 -8.24 7.73 14.32
N GLY A 203 -8.85 6.56 14.08
CA GLY A 203 -10.22 6.28 14.48
C GLY A 203 -11.25 7.00 13.61
N ASN A 204 -12.41 7.30 14.19
CA ASN A 204 -13.50 8.00 13.50
C ASN A 204 -13.17 9.50 13.36
N THR A 205 -13.41 10.07 12.19
CA THR A 205 -13.19 11.50 11.88
C THR A 205 -14.20 12.43 12.57
N GLY A 206 -15.30 11.89 13.12
CA GLY A 206 -16.33 12.64 13.84
C GLY A 206 -17.32 13.41 12.95
N ASN A 207 -17.13 13.38 11.63
CA ASN A 207 -17.99 14.07 10.65
C ASN A 207 -18.72 13.10 9.70
N GLY A 208 -18.74 11.81 10.02
CA GLY A 208 -19.34 10.75 9.23
C GLY A 208 -18.51 10.29 8.03
N MET A 209 -17.43 11.01 7.67
CA MET A 209 -16.54 10.58 6.58
C MET A 209 -15.77 9.31 6.95
N PRO A 210 -15.63 8.35 6.02
CA PRO A 210 -14.74 7.22 6.24
C PRO A 210 -13.30 7.71 6.38
N THR A 211 -12.61 7.26 7.43
CA THR A 211 -11.20 7.62 7.68
C THR A 211 -10.28 7.17 6.56
N SER A 212 -10.60 6.03 5.92
CA SER A 212 -9.82 5.45 4.83
C SER A 212 -10.75 4.98 3.71
N VAL A 213 -10.44 5.37 2.46
CA VAL A 213 -11.17 5.02 1.24
C VAL A 213 -10.20 4.42 0.23
N SER A 214 -10.63 3.38 -0.50
CA SER A 214 -9.88 2.83 -1.64
C SER A 214 -10.75 2.77 -2.88
N ALA A 215 -10.37 3.46 -3.95
CA ALA A 215 -11.06 3.48 -5.24
C ALA A 215 -10.39 2.53 -6.23
N VAL A 216 -11.14 1.55 -6.71
CA VAL A 216 -10.64 0.41 -7.50
C VAL A 216 -11.52 0.17 -8.75
N ASP A 217 -11.00 -0.60 -9.71
CA ASP A 217 -11.81 -1.06 -10.84
C ASP A 217 -12.82 -2.14 -10.41
N ARG A 218 -14.04 -2.10 -10.97
CA ARG A 218 -15.07 -3.10 -10.67
C ARG A 218 -14.66 -4.48 -11.20
N GLY A 219 -14.81 -5.50 -10.36
CA GLY A 219 -14.47 -6.88 -10.72
C GLY A 219 -12.98 -7.24 -10.59
N ARG A 220 -12.12 -6.28 -10.27
CA ARG A 220 -10.69 -6.50 -10.00
C ARG A 220 -10.41 -6.69 -8.51
N HIS A 221 -11.14 -7.61 -7.88
CA HIS A 221 -11.05 -7.85 -6.44
C HIS A 221 -9.92 -8.80 -6.02
N GLY A 222 -9.11 -9.28 -6.97
CA GLY A 222 -8.03 -10.24 -6.70
C GLY A 222 -6.78 -9.56 -6.16
N ILE A 223 -5.74 -9.51 -7.00
CA ILE A 223 -4.40 -9.03 -6.63
C ILE A 223 -4.42 -7.59 -6.08
N ASP A 224 -5.28 -6.74 -6.63
CA ASP A 224 -5.24 -5.31 -6.34
C ASP A 224 -5.98 -4.89 -5.06
N THR A 225 -6.88 -5.74 -4.55
CA THR A 225 -7.68 -5.43 -3.36
C THR A 225 -7.25 -6.16 -2.11
N PHE A 226 -6.70 -7.36 -2.22
CA PHE A 226 -6.26 -8.11 -1.03
C PHE A 226 -5.12 -7.40 -0.29
N ALA A 227 -4.26 -6.68 -1.02
CA ALA A 227 -3.15 -5.94 -0.44
C ALA A 227 -3.58 -4.73 0.40
N PHE A 228 -4.84 -4.28 0.30
CA PHE A 228 -5.42 -3.23 1.14
C PHE A 228 -6.01 -3.74 2.46
N GLY A 229 -5.95 -5.04 2.67
CA GLY A 229 -6.59 -5.71 3.79
C GLY A 229 -6.01 -5.34 5.16
N PRO A 230 -6.84 -5.45 6.21
CA PRO A 230 -6.48 -5.13 7.58
C PRO A 230 -5.68 -6.24 8.28
N ALA A 231 -5.55 -7.41 7.69
CA ALA A 231 -4.88 -8.59 8.25
C ALA A 231 -5.25 -8.81 9.74
N TRP A 232 -4.25 -8.87 10.62
CA TRP A 232 -4.43 -9.13 12.04
C TRP A 232 -5.09 -7.98 12.85
N LEU A 233 -5.40 -6.82 12.22
CA LEU A 233 -6.21 -5.78 12.88
C LEU A 233 -7.70 -6.08 12.87
N GLY A 234 -8.14 -7.07 12.08
CA GLY A 234 -9.54 -7.45 11.95
C GLY A 234 -10.32 -6.62 10.91
N ALA A 235 -11.43 -7.18 10.46
CA ALA A 235 -12.22 -6.67 9.33
C ALA A 235 -12.72 -5.23 9.52
N SER A 236 -12.97 -4.79 10.76
CA SER A 236 -13.40 -3.41 11.08
C SER A 236 -12.42 -2.34 10.62
N GLN A 237 -11.16 -2.70 10.40
CA GLN A 237 -10.13 -1.78 9.94
C GLN A 237 -9.95 -1.79 8.41
N SER A 238 -10.79 -2.49 7.66
CA SER A 238 -10.79 -2.40 6.19
C SER A 238 -11.11 -0.98 5.73
N PRO A 239 -10.46 -0.48 4.67
CA PRO A 239 -10.86 0.78 4.04
C PRO A 239 -12.27 0.65 3.44
N PHE A 240 -12.95 1.77 3.26
CA PHE A 240 -14.19 1.81 2.48
C PHE A 240 -13.85 1.67 0.99
N ILE A 241 -14.37 0.63 0.36
CA ILE A 241 -14.08 0.33 -1.06
C ILE A 241 -15.10 1.01 -1.96
N VAL A 242 -14.61 1.81 -2.91
CA VAL A 242 -15.37 2.40 -4.00
C VAL A 242 -14.97 1.71 -5.29
N ALA A 243 -15.85 0.85 -5.80
CA ALA A 243 -15.59 0.08 -7.02
C ALA A 243 -16.27 0.69 -8.24
N GLY A 244 -15.52 0.83 -9.34
CA GLY A 244 -16.03 1.28 -10.63
C GLY A 244 -15.32 2.50 -11.18
N ASP A 245 -15.86 3.02 -12.28
CA ASP A 245 -15.32 4.16 -13.01
C ASP A 245 -16.16 5.42 -12.76
N PRO A 246 -15.66 6.42 -12.01
CA PRO A 246 -16.40 7.65 -11.77
C PRO A 246 -16.59 8.53 -13.03
N SER A 247 -15.97 8.18 -14.15
CA SER A 247 -16.19 8.84 -15.43
C SER A 247 -17.41 8.30 -16.17
N ALA A 248 -17.92 7.11 -15.81
CA ALA A 248 -19.08 6.50 -16.42
C ALA A 248 -20.38 7.21 -15.99
N ALA A 249 -21.33 7.32 -16.90
CA ALA A 249 -22.59 8.03 -16.65
C ALA A 249 -23.48 7.31 -15.61
N ASP A 250 -23.35 6.01 -15.48
CA ASP A 250 -24.09 5.14 -14.55
C ASP A 250 -23.32 4.89 -13.24
N PHE A 251 -22.19 5.55 -13.02
CA PHE A 251 -21.41 5.39 -11.81
C PHE A 251 -22.22 5.76 -10.57
N LYS A 252 -22.24 4.85 -9.64
CA LYS A 252 -22.83 5.04 -8.30
C LYS A 252 -21.91 4.40 -7.27
N VAL A 253 -21.78 5.06 -6.15
CA VAL A 253 -21.09 4.48 -5.00
C VAL A 253 -22.09 3.62 -4.24
N ASP A 254 -21.80 2.34 -4.12
CA ASP A 254 -22.66 1.41 -3.40
C ASP A 254 -22.69 1.78 -1.90
N ASN A 255 -23.86 1.60 -1.28
CA ASN A 255 -24.08 1.85 0.15
C ASN A 255 -23.91 3.31 0.61
N ILE A 256 -24.03 4.29 -0.27
CA ILE A 256 -24.15 5.70 0.07
C ILE A 256 -25.54 6.21 -0.32
N GLY A 257 -26.33 6.55 0.69
CA GLY A 257 -27.69 7.06 0.54
C GLY A 257 -28.76 6.01 0.80
N VAL A 258 -29.76 6.42 1.55
CA VAL A 258 -30.97 5.64 1.82
C VAL A 258 -32.03 6.10 0.85
N LYS A 259 -32.81 5.18 0.28
CA LYS A 259 -34.05 5.56 -0.40
C LYS A 259 -34.96 6.24 0.61
N GLN A 260 -35.54 7.37 0.24
CA GLN A 260 -36.37 8.22 1.11
C GLN A 260 -37.47 7.44 1.87
N GLU A 261 -37.96 6.36 1.27
CA GLU A 261 -38.93 5.43 1.87
C GLU A 261 -38.35 4.56 3.00
N MET A 262 -37.03 4.46 3.10
CA MET A 262 -36.33 3.68 4.12
C MET A 262 -35.82 4.55 5.29
N GLU A 263 -35.71 5.86 5.12
CA GLU A 263 -35.24 6.77 6.16
C GLU A 263 -36.13 6.69 7.41
N THR A 264 -37.44 6.62 7.26
CA THR A 264 -38.40 6.53 8.38
C THR A 264 -38.39 5.19 9.12
N ARG A 265 -37.76 4.15 8.55
CA ARG A 265 -37.67 2.81 9.16
C ARG A 265 -36.27 2.47 9.67
N LEU A 266 -35.32 3.38 9.50
CA LEU A 266 -33.93 3.16 9.88
C LEU A 266 -33.76 3.06 11.38
N ASP A 267 -34.40 3.97 12.14
CA ASP A 267 -34.33 4.00 13.59
C ASP A 267 -34.95 2.75 14.23
N ASP A 268 -36.08 2.29 13.70
CA ASP A 268 -36.74 1.06 14.15
C ASP A 268 -35.87 -0.19 13.87
N ARG A 269 -35.21 -0.25 12.71
CA ARG A 269 -34.30 -1.35 12.37
C ARG A 269 -33.05 -1.35 13.21
N LEU A 270 -32.49 -0.19 13.53
CA LEU A 270 -31.37 -0.03 14.43
C LEU A 270 -31.72 -0.47 15.85
N ALA A 271 -32.87 -0.04 16.38
CA ALA A 271 -33.35 -0.46 17.70
C ALA A 271 -33.55 -1.98 17.76
N MET A 272 -34.07 -2.58 16.70
CA MET A 272 -34.26 -4.04 16.58
C MET A 272 -32.94 -4.80 16.47
N LEU A 273 -31.98 -4.31 15.67
CA LEU A 273 -30.62 -4.86 15.60
C LEU A 273 -29.91 -4.78 16.94
N GLN A 274 -29.94 -3.63 17.62
CA GLN A 274 -29.35 -3.44 18.94
C GLN A 274 -29.98 -4.35 20.00
N GLY A 275 -31.28 -4.62 19.90
CA GLY A 275 -32.01 -5.57 20.77
C GLY A 275 -31.54 -7.01 20.56
N MET A 276 -31.34 -7.43 19.33
CA MET A 276 -30.83 -8.78 18.98
C MET A 276 -29.33 -8.94 19.33
N ASP A 277 -28.55 -7.90 19.19
CA ASP A 277 -27.11 -7.94 19.43
C ASP A 277 -26.75 -7.97 20.93
N ARG A 278 -27.61 -7.46 21.82
CA ARG A 278 -27.43 -7.61 23.28
C ARG A 278 -27.40 -9.07 23.71
N LEU A 279 -28.21 -9.91 23.11
CA LEU A 279 -28.26 -11.36 23.37
C LEU A 279 -27.05 -12.15 22.82
N ARG A 280 -26.37 -11.61 21.82
CA ARG A 280 -25.21 -12.26 21.18
C ARG A 280 -23.87 -11.81 21.72
N ARG A 281 -23.77 -10.61 22.31
CA ARG A 281 -22.50 -10.05 22.85
C ARG A 281 -21.89 -10.89 23.96
N ASP A 282 -22.70 -11.52 24.78
CA ASP A 282 -22.21 -12.40 25.86
C ASP A 282 -21.54 -13.67 25.35
N LEU A 283 -21.66 -13.98 24.04
CA LEU A 283 -21.11 -15.15 23.38
C LEU A 283 -19.94 -14.83 22.43
N ASP A 284 -19.68 -13.55 22.15
CA ASP A 284 -18.66 -13.16 21.16
C ASP A 284 -17.26 -13.07 21.76
N LYS A 285 -16.56 -14.21 21.76
CA LYS A 285 -15.13 -14.28 22.12
C LYS A 285 -14.19 -13.87 20.98
N SER A 286 -14.71 -13.65 19.76
CA SER A 286 -13.90 -13.46 18.56
C SER A 286 -13.74 -12.00 18.13
N GLY A 287 -14.48 -11.06 18.73
CA GLY A 287 -14.51 -9.64 18.34
C GLY A 287 -15.21 -9.38 16.99
N VAL A 288 -15.78 -10.40 16.34
CA VAL A 288 -16.50 -10.28 15.08
C VAL A 288 -17.75 -9.43 15.22
N MET A 289 -18.47 -9.57 16.36
CA MET A 289 -19.69 -8.79 16.61
C MET A 289 -19.38 -7.31 16.88
N SER A 290 -18.31 -7.02 17.62
CA SER A 290 -17.88 -5.63 17.84
C SER A 290 -17.40 -4.98 16.53
N ALA A 291 -16.82 -5.75 15.61
CA ALA A 291 -16.49 -5.31 14.28
C ALA A 291 -17.77 -5.02 13.46
N MET A 292 -18.80 -5.87 13.53
CA MET A 292 -20.09 -5.63 12.88
C MET A 292 -20.78 -4.39 13.42
N ASP A 293 -20.75 -4.15 14.75
CA ASP A 293 -21.30 -2.94 15.35
C ASP A 293 -20.61 -1.68 14.83
N SER A 294 -19.29 -1.67 14.75
CA SER A 294 -18.54 -0.53 14.23
C SER A 294 -18.80 -0.27 12.75
N PHE A 295 -18.98 -1.33 11.95
CA PHE A 295 -19.41 -1.20 10.55
C PHE A 295 -20.83 -0.65 10.41
N ASN A 296 -21.75 -1.11 11.25
CA ASN A 296 -23.14 -0.65 11.24
C ASN A 296 -23.22 0.84 11.62
N VAL A 297 -22.50 1.28 12.64
CA VAL A 297 -22.41 2.70 13.02
C VAL A 297 -21.80 3.52 11.88
N GLN A 298 -20.68 3.12 11.34
CA GLN A 298 -20.04 3.82 10.24
C GLN A 298 -20.94 3.86 8.98
N ALA A 299 -21.62 2.75 8.67
CA ALA A 299 -22.57 2.69 7.56
C ALA A 299 -23.74 3.65 7.77
N MET A 300 -24.26 3.75 8.99
CA MET A 300 -25.34 4.68 9.33
C MET A 300 -24.91 6.14 9.22
N ASP A 301 -23.73 6.48 9.77
CA ASP A 301 -23.18 7.82 9.65
C ASP A 301 -23.03 8.21 8.18
N MET A 302 -22.55 7.29 7.33
CA MET A 302 -22.40 7.50 5.90
C MET A 302 -23.74 7.65 5.18
N LEU A 303 -24.75 6.85 5.55
CA LEU A 303 -26.08 6.87 4.93
C LEU A 303 -26.86 8.15 5.26
N THR A 304 -26.69 8.68 6.46
CA THR A 304 -27.43 9.85 6.96
C THR A 304 -26.73 11.18 6.69
N SER A 305 -25.40 11.19 6.48
CA SER A 305 -24.62 12.41 6.27
C SER A 305 -24.77 12.97 4.86
N ALA A 306 -25.31 14.18 4.75
CA ALA A 306 -25.33 14.93 3.49
C ALA A 306 -23.90 15.24 3.00
N GLN A 307 -22.98 15.54 3.93
CA GLN A 307 -21.57 15.83 3.61
C GLN A 307 -20.90 14.64 2.93
N VAL A 308 -21.17 13.42 3.38
CA VAL A 308 -20.63 12.19 2.77
C VAL A 308 -21.16 12.02 1.35
N ARG A 309 -22.49 12.11 1.17
CA ARG A 309 -23.08 12.00 -0.18
C ARG A 309 -22.50 13.04 -1.13
N ASP A 310 -22.38 14.28 -0.66
CA ASP A 310 -21.84 15.38 -1.45
C ASP A 310 -20.38 15.16 -1.84
N ALA A 311 -19.55 14.62 -0.95
CA ALA A 311 -18.13 14.37 -1.22
C ALA A 311 -17.93 13.36 -2.37
N PHE A 312 -18.80 12.37 -2.48
CA PHE A 312 -18.73 11.37 -3.56
C PHE A 312 -19.44 11.79 -4.85
N ASP A 313 -20.27 12.83 -4.81
CA ASP A 313 -21.05 13.28 -5.96
C ASP A 313 -20.25 14.24 -6.87
N LEU A 314 -19.69 13.68 -7.94
CA LEU A 314 -18.93 14.46 -8.93
C LEU A 314 -19.81 15.35 -9.81
N SER A 315 -21.14 15.22 -9.81
CA SER A 315 -22.03 16.09 -10.56
C SER A 315 -22.04 17.52 -10.00
N LYS A 316 -21.58 17.69 -8.76
CA LYS A 316 -21.41 19.00 -8.11
C LYS A 316 -20.20 19.79 -8.60
N GLU A 317 -19.30 19.16 -9.34
CA GLU A 317 -18.19 19.82 -9.99
C GLU A 317 -18.58 20.31 -11.39
N SER A 318 -18.08 21.49 -11.77
CA SER A 318 -18.33 22.01 -13.11
C SER A 318 -17.70 21.14 -14.19
N ASP A 319 -18.28 21.15 -15.39
CA ASP A 319 -17.71 20.43 -16.53
C ASP A 319 -16.26 20.84 -16.81
N ALA A 320 -15.94 22.14 -16.68
CA ALA A 320 -14.57 22.63 -16.87
C ALA A 320 -13.57 21.98 -15.90
N VAL A 321 -13.95 21.79 -14.62
CA VAL A 321 -13.10 21.09 -13.64
C VAL A 321 -12.98 19.62 -14.00
N ARG A 322 -14.08 18.96 -14.30
CA ARG A 322 -14.09 17.53 -14.67
C ARG A 322 -13.27 17.28 -15.94
N ASP A 323 -13.34 18.18 -16.94
CA ASP A 323 -12.58 18.08 -18.18
C ASP A 323 -11.09 18.33 -17.96
N ARG A 324 -10.73 19.26 -17.07
CA ARG A 324 -9.33 19.50 -16.67
C ARG A 324 -8.67 18.24 -16.10
N TYR A 325 -9.37 17.50 -15.24
CA TYR A 325 -8.89 16.24 -14.69
C TYR A 325 -8.86 15.10 -15.74
N GLY A 326 -9.65 15.21 -16.79
CA GLY A 326 -9.88 14.22 -17.82
C GLY A 326 -11.10 13.33 -17.54
N ARG A 327 -11.95 13.12 -18.59
CA ARG A 327 -13.15 12.28 -18.53
C ARG A 327 -12.79 10.80 -18.69
N HIS A 328 -11.93 10.33 -17.80
CA HIS A 328 -11.47 8.94 -17.73
C HIS A 328 -11.24 8.54 -16.26
N ALA A 329 -11.11 7.24 -15.99
CA ALA A 329 -11.05 6.71 -14.63
C ALA A 329 -9.97 7.36 -13.76
N TYR A 330 -8.77 7.60 -14.27
CA TYR A 330 -7.70 8.25 -13.51
C TYR A 330 -8.11 9.66 -13.07
N GLY A 331 -8.57 10.48 -14.01
CA GLY A 331 -8.95 11.87 -13.73
C GLY A 331 -10.10 11.98 -12.75
N GLN A 332 -11.18 11.22 -12.98
CA GLN A 332 -12.37 11.34 -12.13
C GLN A 332 -12.16 10.69 -10.74
N ARG A 333 -11.30 9.68 -10.61
CA ARG A 333 -10.84 9.20 -9.30
C ARG A 333 -9.97 10.22 -8.58
N GLY A 334 -9.06 10.90 -9.29
CA GLY A 334 -8.27 12.00 -8.75
C GLY A 334 -9.14 13.12 -8.21
N LEU A 335 -10.14 13.55 -8.98
CA LEU A 335 -11.12 14.56 -8.57
C LEU A 335 -11.92 14.10 -7.33
N MET A 336 -12.36 12.84 -7.31
CA MET A 336 -13.04 12.28 -6.14
C MET A 336 -12.14 12.28 -4.90
N ALA A 337 -10.86 11.91 -5.04
CA ALA A 337 -9.92 11.91 -3.91
C ALA A 337 -9.74 13.31 -3.32
N ARG A 338 -9.60 14.36 -4.15
CA ARG A 338 -9.51 15.73 -3.70
C ARG A 338 -10.74 16.11 -2.87
N ARG A 339 -11.95 15.79 -3.36
CA ARG A 339 -13.21 16.06 -2.64
C ARG A 339 -13.29 15.31 -1.30
N LEU A 340 -12.83 14.06 -1.27
CA LEU A 340 -12.83 13.23 -0.06
C LEU A 340 -11.90 13.79 1.01
N VAL A 341 -10.69 14.24 0.66
CA VAL A 341 -9.77 14.83 1.65
C VAL A 341 -10.25 16.20 2.11
N GLU A 342 -10.87 17.01 1.25
CA GLU A 342 -11.55 18.25 1.65
C GLU A 342 -12.69 18.01 2.64
N ALA A 343 -13.42 16.91 2.47
CA ALA A 343 -14.51 16.52 3.37
C ALA A 343 -14.01 15.85 4.67
N GLY A 344 -12.70 15.57 4.81
CA GLY A 344 -12.10 15.07 6.04
C GLY A 344 -11.67 13.61 6.03
N THR A 345 -11.72 12.91 4.90
CA THR A 345 -11.08 11.59 4.76
C THR A 345 -9.57 11.73 4.92
N ARG A 346 -8.96 10.83 5.72
CA ARG A 346 -7.55 10.95 6.12
C ARG A 346 -6.60 10.17 5.21
N PHE A 347 -7.07 9.10 4.57
CA PHE A 347 -6.27 8.29 3.67
C PHE A 347 -7.10 7.83 2.48
N VAL A 348 -6.73 8.25 1.27
CA VAL A 348 -7.41 7.84 0.03
C VAL A 348 -6.42 7.09 -0.84
N THR A 349 -6.71 5.82 -1.13
CA THR A 349 -5.96 5.03 -2.10
C THR A 349 -6.68 5.05 -3.45
N LEU A 350 -5.97 5.46 -4.50
CA LEU A 350 -6.46 5.44 -5.88
C LEU A 350 -5.72 4.36 -6.66
N VAL A 351 -6.40 3.34 -7.09
CA VAL A 351 -5.81 2.32 -7.98
C VAL A 351 -5.99 2.78 -9.42
N TRP A 352 -4.90 3.10 -10.08
CA TRP A 352 -4.86 3.54 -11.47
C TRP A 352 -4.33 2.43 -12.39
N GLU A 353 -5.15 1.42 -12.67
CA GLU A 353 -4.81 0.33 -13.57
C GLU A 353 -5.03 0.70 -15.04
N ASN A 354 -6.28 0.97 -15.39
CA ASN A 354 -6.73 1.25 -16.75
C ASN A 354 -7.40 2.64 -16.79
N PRO A 355 -6.95 3.56 -17.67
CA PRO A 355 -7.61 4.86 -17.79
C PRO A 355 -9.03 4.77 -18.37
N TYR A 356 -9.34 3.69 -19.11
CA TYR A 356 -10.63 3.49 -19.79
C TYR A 356 -11.25 2.11 -19.50
N PRO A 357 -11.64 1.80 -18.25
CA PRO A 357 -12.26 0.51 -17.92
C PRO A 357 -13.52 0.29 -18.78
N GLY A 358 -13.72 -0.96 -19.23
CA GLY A 358 -14.85 -1.30 -20.08
C GLY A 358 -14.70 -0.96 -21.56
N LYS A 359 -13.61 -0.26 -21.96
CA LYS A 359 -13.30 -0.07 -23.39
C LYS A 359 -12.25 -1.10 -23.86
N PRO A 360 -12.23 -1.44 -25.14
CA PRO A 360 -11.20 -2.30 -25.71
C PRO A 360 -9.80 -1.70 -25.48
N ILE A 361 -8.88 -2.55 -25.03
CA ILE A 361 -7.48 -2.20 -24.86
C ILE A 361 -6.78 -2.45 -26.20
N PRO A 362 -5.87 -1.57 -26.66
CA PRO A 362 -5.08 -1.85 -27.87
C PRO A 362 -4.34 -3.18 -27.74
N ALA A 363 -4.22 -3.94 -28.84
CA ALA A 363 -3.72 -5.32 -28.83
C ALA A 363 -2.27 -5.47 -28.31
N ASN A 364 -1.50 -4.39 -28.32
CA ASN A 364 -0.13 -4.31 -27.84
C ASN A 364 0.03 -3.53 -26.52
N CYS A 365 -1.08 -3.30 -25.80
CA CYS A 365 -1.10 -2.65 -24.48
C CYS A 365 -1.60 -3.60 -23.38
N ALA A 366 -1.22 -3.36 -22.15
CA ALA A 366 -1.64 -4.11 -20.97
C ALA A 366 -2.85 -3.47 -20.27
N TYR A 367 -3.57 -4.23 -19.46
CA TYR A 367 -4.68 -3.69 -18.64
C TYR A 367 -4.16 -2.72 -17.57
N ASN A 368 -3.14 -3.11 -16.87
CA ASN A 368 -2.46 -2.36 -15.82
C ASN A 368 -1.03 -1.97 -16.28
N TRP A 369 -0.16 -1.57 -15.36
CA TRP A 369 1.22 -1.15 -15.65
C TRP A 369 2.21 -2.31 -15.85
N ASP A 370 1.73 -3.55 -15.97
CA ASP A 370 2.53 -4.75 -16.13
C ASP A 370 3.03 -4.92 -17.59
N SER A 371 4.00 -4.10 -17.97
CA SER A 371 4.46 -3.89 -19.34
C SER A 371 5.57 -4.85 -19.79
N HIS A 372 5.44 -6.13 -19.46
CA HIS A 372 6.37 -7.16 -19.98
C HIS A 372 6.25 -7.35 -21.49
N ALA A 373 7.35 -7.72 -22.15
CA ALA A 373 7.34 -8.08 -23.57
C ALA A 373 6.37 -9.23 -23.91
N VAL A 374 6.12 -10.14 -22.97
CA VAL A 374 5.13 -11.21 -23.16
C VAL A 374 3.69 -10.70 -23.11
N ASN A 375 3.41 -9.62 -22.41
CA ASN A 375 2.07 -9.02 -22.28
C ASN A 375 1.80 -7.96 -23.35
N CYS A 376 2.74 -7.02 -23.53
CA CYS A 376 2.56 -5.86 -24.40
C CYS A 376 3.89 -5.30 -24.92
N ASP A 377 3.80 -4.38 -25.85
CA ASP A 377 4.89 -3.47 -26.22
C ASP A 377 4.92 -2.33 -25.21
N ILE A 378 5.98 -2.25 -24.39
CA ILE A 378 6.10 -1.25 -23.33
C ILE A 378 6.01 0.19 -23.88
N PHE A 379 6.56 0.46 -25.05
CA PHE A 379 6.55 1.81 -25.62
C PHE A 379 5.19 2.19 -26.20
N ALA A 380 4.46 1.22 -26.75
CA ALA A 380 3.08 1.42 -27.18
C ALA A 380 2.15 1.61 -25.97
N ASP A 381 2.32 0.82 -24.92
CA ASP A 381 1.56 0.97 -23.66
C ASP A 381 1.80 2.33 -23.02
N CYS A 382 3.06 2.78 -22.96
CA CYS A 382 3.39 4.11 -22.46
C CYS A 382 2.71 5.22 -23.27
N ARG A 383 2.75 5.17 -24.60
CA ARG A 383 2.08 6.18 -25.45
C ARG A 383 0.57 6.21 -25.25
N TRP A 384 -0.04 5.07 -24.97
CA TRP A 384 -1.47 4.98 -24.75
C TRP A 384 -1.89 5.45 -23.35
N ARG A 385 -1.13 5.12 -22.33
CA ARG A 385 -1.48 5.31 -20.91
C ARG A 385 -1.02 6.64 -20.33
N MET A 386 0.21 7.05 -20.65
CA MET A 386 0.84 8.20 -20.02
C MET A 386 0.14 9.54 -20.27
N PRO A 387 -0.49 9.83 -21.42
CA PRO A 387 -1.26 11.07 -21.57
C PRO A 387 -2.40 11.22 -20.55
N SER A 388 -3.11 10.14 -20.24
CA SER A 388 -4.16 10.15 -19.20
C SER A 388 -3.57 10.31 -17.80
N TYR A 389 -2.42 9.69 -17.54
CA TYR A 389 -1.68 9.82 -16.29
C TYR A 389 -1.17 11.25 -16.11
N ASP A 390 -0.53 11.82 -17.12
CA ASP A 390 0.00 13.18 -17.13
C ASP A 390 -1.10 14.20 -16.83
N GLN A 391 -2.24 14.10 -17.52
CA GLN A 391 -3.38 14.98 -17.31
C GLN A 391 -3.95 14.87 -15.89
N ALA A 392 -4.27 13.67 -15.46
CA ALA A 392 -4.96 13.43 -14.19
C ALA A 392 -4.12 13.86 -12.99
N LEU A 393 -2.83 13.44 -12.97
CA LEU A 393 -1.96 13.73 -11.85
C LEU A 393 -1.60 15.20 -11.76
N THR A 394 -1.31 15.84 -12.91
CA THR A 394 -1.04 17.28 -12.96
C THR A 394 -2.24 18.09 -12.47
N ALA A 395 -3.46 17.74 -12.95
CA ALA A 395 -4.67 18.42 -12.51
C ALA A 395 -4.91 18.27 -10.99
N LEU A 396 -4.65 17.08 -10.44
CA LEU A 396 -4.78 16.82 -9.00
C LEU A 396 -3.78 17.65 -8.18
N ILE A 397 -2.50 17.65 -8.58
CA ILE A 397 -1.47 18.44 -7.89
C ILE A 397 -1.81 19.93 -7.93
N GLU A 398 -2.08 20.47 -9.11
CA GLU A 398 -2.41 21.91 -9.25
C GLU A 398 -3.67 22.29 -8.46
N ASP A 399 -4.70 21.43 -8.41
CA ASP A 399 -5.94 21.71 -7.67
C ASP A 399 -5.71 21.70 -6.15
N LEU A 400 -4.86 20.79 -5.64
CA LEU A 400 -4.45 20.78 -4.23
C LEU A 400 -3.74 22.08 -3.85
N TYR A 401 -2.79 22.56 -4.68
CA TYR A 401 -2.08 23.82 -4.46
C TYR A 401 -3.01 25.03 -4.59
N ALA A 402 -3.85 25.07 -5.61
CA ALA A 402 -4.80 26.18 -5.83
C ALA A 402 -5.80 26.35 -4.67
N ARG A 403 -6.06 25.28 -3.91
CA ARG A 403 -6.96 25.27 -2.74
C ARG A 403 -6.24 25.44 -1.40
N GLY A 404 -4.90 25.55 -1.40
CA GLY A 404 -4.09 25.58 -0.18
C GLY A 404 -4.16 24.28 0.62
N LEU A 405 -4.39 23.15 -0.06
CA LEU A 405 -4.40 21.81 0.56
C LEU A 405 -3.01 21.17 0.58
N ASP A 406 -2.04 21.72 -0.13
CA ASP A 406 -0.68 21.25 -0.23
C ASP A 406 0.07 21.20 1.11
N GLU A 407 -0.28 22.07 2.07
CA GLU A 407 0.25 22.02 3.44
C GLU A 407 -0.26 20.81 4.26
N LYS A 408 -1.47 20.34 3.95
CA LYS A 408 -2.21 19.34 4.72
C LYS A 408 -2.26 17.97 4.07
N VAL A 409 -2.24 17.93 2.75
CA VAL A 409 -2.39 16.71 1.96
C VAL A 409 -1.05 16.34 1.35
N MET A 410 -0.53 15.17 1.70
CA MET A 410 0.60 14.55 1.04
C MET A 410 0.08 13.62 -0.05
N LEU A 411 0.45 13.88 -1.29
CA LEU A 411 0.20 13.01 -2.43
C LEU A 411 1.42 12.13 -2.66
N VAL A 412 1.21 10.82 -2.75
CA VAL A 412 2.26 9.82 -3.03
C VAL A 412 1.85 8.98 -4.21
N VAL A 413 2.72 8.83 -5.21
CA VAL A 413 2.53 7.95 -6.36
C VAL A 413 3.59 6.88 -6.34
N ALA A 414 3.18 5.61 -6.28
CA ALA A 414 4.09 4.48 -6.27
C ALA A 414 3.50 3.27 -7.01
N SER A 415 4.35 2.32 -7.32
CA SER A 415 4.01 1.03 -7.93
C SER A 415 4.59 -0.12 -7.12
N ASP A 416 4.30 -1.35 -7.49
CA ASP A 416 4.85 -2.54 -6.86
C ASP A 416 6.37 -2.68 -7.06
N PHE A 417 6.89 -2.30 -8.21
CA PHE A 417 8.33 -2.24 -8.54
C PHE A 417 8.57 -1.36 -9.77
N GLY A 418 9.82 -1.18 -10.16
CA GLY A 418 10.19 -0.67 -11.47
C GLY A 418 10.27 -1.78 -12.51
N HIS A 419 10.88 -1.51 -13.66
CA HIS A 419 11.07 -2.48 -14.72
C HIS A 419 12.55 -2.67 -15.05
N THR A 420 12.92 -3.86 -15.58
CA THR A 420 14.33 -4.17 -15.91
C THR A 420 14.94 -3.09 -16.78
N PRO A 421 16.14 -2.58 -16.43
CA PRO A 421 16.80 -1.55 -17.20
C PRO A 421 17.11 -1.98 -18.63
N LYS A 422 17.49 -3.24 -18.83
CA LYS A 422 17.73 -3.80 -20.16
C LYS A 422 16.41 -4.20 -20.80
N ILE A 423 16.16 -3.69 -22.00
CA ILE A 423 15.02 -4.05 -22.85
C ILE A 423 15.19 -5.49 -23.35
N ASN A 424 14.17 -6.30 -23.22
CA ASN A 424 14.09 -7.60 -23.86
C ASN A 424 13.09 -7.54 -25.03
N THR A 425 13.11 -8.56 -25.87
CA THR A 425 12.15 -8.69 -26.98
C THR A 425 11.63 -10.12 -26.97
N GLN A 426 10.30 -10.25 -26.89
CA GLN A 426 9.63 -11.55 -26.83
C GLN A 426 8.41 -11.55 -27.77
N ARG A 427 7.91 -12.75 -28.06
CA ARG A 427 6.64 -12.87 -28.79
C ARG A 427 5.48 -12.64 -27.85
N GLY A 428 4.69 -11.62 -28.10
CA GLY A 428 3.53 -11.28 -27.30
C GLY A 428 2.45 -12.36 -27.30
N ASN A 429 1.87 -12.63 -26.15
CA ASN A 429 0.79 -13.61 -25.99
C ASN A 429 -0.49 -13.19 -26.74
N GLN A 430 -0.80 -11.89 -26.76
CA GLN A 430 -1.97 -11.34 -27.44
C GLN A 430 -1.64 -10.89 -28.86
N SER A 431 -0.62 -10.07 -29.03
CA SER A 431 -0.21 -9.50 -30.33
C SER A 431 0.31 -10.53 -31.32
N LYS A 432 0.85 -11.68 -30.84
CA LYS A 432 1.48 -12.75 -31.63
C LYS A 432 2.71 -12.31 -32.45
N VAL A 433 3.21 -11.09 -32.21
CA VAL A 433 4.41 -10.54 -32.88
C VAL A 433 5.54 -10.37 -31.86
N MET A 434 6.76 -10.22 -32.34
CA MET A 434 7.91 -9.84 -31.52
C MET A 434 7.75 -8.38 -31.11
N GLN A 435 7.84 -8.14 -29.81
CA GLN A 435 7.62 -6.81 -29.23
C GLN A 435 8.61 -6.56 -28.09
N PRO A 436 9.04 -5.29 -27.88
CA PRO A 436 9.93 -4.93 -26.80
C PRO A 436 9.18 -4.81 -25.47
N GLY A 437 9.85 -5.11 -24.38
CA GLY A 437 9.35 -4.91 -23.03
C GLY A 437 10.46 -4.96 -21.99
N ARG A 438 10.07 -4.77 -20.74
CA ARG A 438 10.94 -4.85 -19.58
C ARG A 438 10.23 -5.69 -18.52
N ASP A 439 10.97 -6.60 -17.87
CA ASP A 439 10.43 -7.45 -16.81
C ASP A 439 10.41 -6.71 -15.45
N HIS A 440 9.87 -7.33 -14.42
CA HIS A 440 9.80 -6.76 -13.06
C HIS A 440 11.20 -6.51 -12.49
N TRP A 441 11.39 -5.35 -11.86
CA TRP A 441 12.66 -4.96 -11.29
C TRP A 441 12.51 -4.24 -9.94
N PRO A 442 12.54 -4.99 -8.82
CA PRO A 442 12.38 -4.38 -7.50
C PRO A 442 13.64 -3.64 -7.00
N LYS A 443 14.75 -3.74 -7.74
CA LYS A 443 16.03 -3.11 -7.39
C LYS A 443 16.07 -1.60 -7.63
N ALA A 444 15.17 -1.07 -8.47
CA ALA A 444 15.06 0.36 -8.71
C ALA A 444 13.63 0.72 -9.10
N MET A 445 13.06 1.73 -8.44
CA MET A 445 11.77 2.30 -8.76
C MET A 445 11.75 3.79 -8.45
N SER A 446 10.89 4.52 -9.14
CA SER A 446 10.65 5.94 -8.87
C SER A 446 9.33 6.13 -8.16
N VAL A 447 9.33 7.00 -7.14
CA VAL A 447 8.14 7.43 -6.40
C VAL A 447 8.04 8.95 -6.54
N LEU A 448 6.85 9.45 -6.80
CA LEU A 448 6.58 10.89 -6.81
C LEU A 448 5.86 11.26 -5.50
N VAL A 449 6.27 12.37 -4.90
CA VAL A 449 5.63 12.93 -3.70
C VAL A 449 5.32 14.40 -3.97
N SER A 450 4.15 14.87 -3.53
CA SER A 450 3.74 16.27 -3.66
C SER A 450 3.00 16.74 -2.41
N GLY A 451 3.19 17.98 -2.01
CA GLY A 451 2.50 18.57 -0.86
C GLY A 451 3.01 18.07 0.49
N GLY A 452 2.12 18.04 1.48
CA GLY A 452 2.46 17.67 2.86
C GLY A 452 3.23 18.75 3.63
N GLY A 453 3.36 19.96 3.07
CA GLY A 453 4.17 21.06 3.63
C GLY A 453 5.67 20.84 3.46
N ALA A 454 6.10 19.87 2.65
CA ALA A 454 7.51 19.58 2.43
C ALA A 454 8.07 20.37 1.23
N PRO A 455 9.40 20.64 1.20
CA PRO A 455 10.04 21.26 0.04
C PRO A 455 9.91 20.39 -1.21
N MET A 456 9.46 21.00 -2.32
CA MET A 456 9.29 20.31 -3.61
C MET A 456 10.31 20.82 -4.64
N GLY A 457 10.21 20.37 -5.89
CA GLY A 457 11.15 20.73 -6.93
C GLY A 457 12.53 20.10 -6.77
N GLN A 458 12.60 18.86 -6.30
CA GLN A 458 13.84 18.16 -6.01
C GLN A 458 13.82 16.69 -6.46
N ILE A 459 15.02 16.14 -6.67
CA ILE A 459 15.26 14.71 -6.88
C ILE A 459 15.99 14.18 -5.65
N ILE A 460 15.51 13.07 -5.10
CA ILE A 460 16.06 12.40 -3.92
C ILE A 460 16.61 11.05 -4.37
N GLY A 461 17.91 10.86 -4.16
CA GLY A 461 18.64 9.68 -4.57
C GLY A 461 18.87 9.59 -6.07
N ALA A 462 19.73 8.66 -6.45
CA ALA A 462 20.08 8.39 -7.84
C ALA A 462 20.33 6.90 -8.05
N THR A 463 20.01 6.41 -9.26
CA THR A 463 20.45 5.10 -9.74
C THR A 463 21.72 5.22 -10.55
N ASN A 464 22.39 4.08 -10.81
CA ASN A 464 23.59 4.04 -11.64
C ASN A 464 23.30 4.48 -13.11
N ALA A 465 24.33 4.61 -13.92
CA ALA A 465 24.22 5.10 -15.30
C ALA A 465 23.30 4.29 -16.22
N ARG A 466 22.90 3.08 -15.80
CA ARG A 466 21.99 2.20 -16.53
C ARG A 466 20.62 2.06 -15.89
N GLY A 467 20.37 2.70 -14.74
CA GLY A 467 19.09 2.58 -14.01
C GLY A 467 18.91 1.23 -13.31
N GLU A 468 20.00 0.49 -13.04
CA GLU A 468 19.93 -0.89 -12.54
C GLU A 468 19.70 -0.94 -11.02
N GLU A 469 20.35 -0.05 -10.27
CA GLU A 469 20.29 -0.03 -8.80
C GLU A 469 20.59 1.36 -8.25
N PRO A 470 20.09 1.69 -7.05
CA PRO A 470 20.41 2.94 -6.39
C PRO A 470 21.90 3.01 -6.00
N VAL A 471 22.50 4.16 -6.24
CA VAL A 471 23.90 4.48 -5.83
C VAL A 471 23.97 5.60 -4.81
N GLU A 472 22.89 6.38 -4.65
CA GLU A 472 22.76 7.46 -3.67
C GLU A 472 21.45 7.33 -2.90
N ARG A 473 21.47 7.64 -1.60
CA ARG A 473 20.27 7.66 -0.74
C ARG A 473 19.42 6.39 -0.92
N ILE A 474 20.02 5.22 -0.71
CA ILE A 474 19.32 3.93 -0.83
C ILE A 474 18.17 3.90 0.17
N LEU A 475 16.95 3.81 -0.32
CA LEU A 475 15.70 3.86 0.42
C LEU A 475 14.88 2.58 0.23
N SER A 476 13.96 2.36 1.14
CA SER A 476 13.05 1.21 1.16
C SER A 476 11.59 1.65 1.26
N PRO A 477 10.62 0.76 1.02
CA PRO A 477 9.21 1.05 1.30
C PRO A 477 8.94 1.47 2.74
N ASN A 478 9.78 1.04 3.70
CA ASN A 478 9.66 1.43 5.10
C ASN A 478 9.96 2.92 5.31
N ASP A 479 10.97 3.46 4.61
CA ASP A 479 11.33 4.88 4.71
C ASP A 479 10.22 5.77 4.14
N LEU A 480 9.61 5.34 3.04
CA LEU A 480 8.43 5.99 2.47
C LEU A 480 7.26 6.01 3.49
N TRP A 481 6.95 4.87 4.10
CA TRP A 481 5.85 4.79 5.05
C TRP A 481 6.15 5.47 6.38
N ALA A 482 7.40 5.49 6.83
CA ALA A 482 7.82 6.30 7.98
C ALA A 482 7.57 7.80 7.73
N THR A 483 7.85 8.26 6.49
CA THR A 483 7.55 9.64 6.04
C THR A 483 6.05 9.94 6.10
N VAL A 484 5.23 9.05 5.54
CA VAL A 484 3.76 9.18 5.53
C VAL A 484 3.19 9.16 6.95
N TYR A 485 3.64 8.25 7.81
CA TYR A 485 3.19 8.20 9.20
C TYR A 485 3.56 9.47 9.97
N ARG A 486 4.80 9.96 9.78
CA ARG A 486 5.23 11.21 10.38
C ARG A 486 4.38 12.39 9.91
N HIS A 487 4.08 12.49 8.62
CA HIS A 487 3.16 13.50 8.08
C HIS A 487 1.79 13.43 8.78
N LEU A 488 1.21 12.25 8.92
CA LEU A 488 -0.09 12.05 9.57
C LEU A 488 -0.05 12.23 11.10
N GLY A 489 1.14 12.37 11.72
CA GLY A 489 1.32 12.44 13.15
C GLY A 489 1.18 11.09 13.85
N VAL A 490 1.33 9.98 13.11
CA VAL A 490 1.31 8.62 13.65
C VAL A 490 2.69 8.24 14.14
N ASP A 491 2.81 7.89 15.42
CA ASP A 491 4.04 7.30 15.95
C ASP A 491 4.17 5.84 15.50
N TYR A 492 4.91 5.63 14.43
CA TYR A 492 5.11 4.31 13.83
C TYR A 492 6.03 3.38 14.64
N ASN A 493 6.68 3.88 15.71
CA ASN A 493 7.47 3.06 16.63
C ASN A 493 6.59 2.36 17.69
N THR A 494 5.33 2.74 17.79
CA THR A 494 4.38 2.13 18.72
C THR A 494 3.90 0.76 18.27
N TYR A 495 3.19 0.07 19.16
CA TYR A 495 2.66 -1.27 18.94
C TYR A 495 1.13 -1.23 18.94
N LEU A 496 0.54 -1.96 18.02
CA LEU A 496 -0.89 -2.28 18.03
C LEU A 496 -1.08 -3.74 18.46
N ARG A 497 -2.19 -4.03 19.12
CA ARG A 497 -2.51 -5.43 19.46
C ARG A 497 -3.18 -6.11 18.27
N ASN A 498 -2.73 -7.34 17.98
CA ASN A 498 -3.43 -8.20 17.02
C ASN A 498 -4.69 -8.82 17.68
N LEU A 499 -5.42 -9.65 16.92
CA LEU A 499 -6.65 -10.30 17.41
C LEU A 499 -6.41 -11.23 18.60
N GLU A 500 -5.21 -11.77 18.76
CA GLU A 500 -4.78 -12.60 19.88
C GLU A 500 -4.25 -11.77 21.06
N GLY A 501 -4.26 -10.44 20.96
CA GLY A 501 -3.77 -9.53 22.00
C GLY A 501 -2.25 -9.32 22.00
N LEU A 502 -1.51 -9.89 21.03
CA LEU A 502 -0.06 -9.75 20.95
C LEU A 502 0.34 -8.36 20.41
N PRO A 503 1.39 -7.74 20.97
CA PRO A 503 1.88 -6.46 20.49
C PRO A 503 2.61 -6.61 19.15
N MET A 504 2.14 -5.91 18.14
CA MET A 504 2.69 -5.85 16.80
C MET A 504 3.15 -4.42 16.52
N GLN A 505 4.43 -4.22 16.26
CA GLN A 505 4.95 -2.89 15.91
C GLN A 505 4.26 -2.36 14.64
N ILE A 506 3.93 -1.08 14.57
CA ILE A 506 3.30 -0.47 13.39
C ILE A 506 4.21 -0.59 12.18
N LEU A 507 5.46 -0.13 12.29
CA LEU A 507 6.45 -0.24 11.22
C LEU A 507 7.78 -0.74 11.83
N PRO A 508 8.26 -1.94 11.47
CA PRO A 508 9.41 -2.54 12.16
C PRO A 508 10.75 -1.86 11.86
N TYR A 509 10.85 -1.18 10.72
CA TYR A 509 12.07 -0.52 10.25
C TYR A 509 11.71 0.77 9.52
N GLY A 510 12.73 1.50 9.08
CA GLY A 510 12.58 2.70 8.29
C GLY A 510 12.74 3.99 9.10
N LYS A 511 13.15 5.00 8.40
CA LYS A 511 13.27 6.38 8.90
C LYS A 511 12.59 7.29 7.90
N PRO A 512 11.96 8.38 8.35
CA PRO A 512 11.42 9.36 7.41
C PRO A 512 12.50 9.87 6.46
N ILE A 513 12.12 10.06 5.22
CA ILE A 513 12.93 10.71 4.21
C ILE A 513 13.03 12.18 4.61
N GLU A 514 14.19 12.59 5.12
CA GLU A 514 14.36 13.91 5.77
C GLU A 514 14.01 15.07 4.85
N GLU A 515 14.26 14.93 3.56
CA GLU A 515 13.95 15.92 2.53
C GLU A 515 12.43 16.11 2.31
N LEU A 516 11.60 15.17 2.78
CA LEU A 516 10.13 15.16 2.63
C LEU A 516 9.38 15.38 3.95
N VAL A 517 10.05 15.71 5.00
CA VAL A 517 9.43 16.02 6.29
C VAL A 517 9.71 17.48 6.66
N SER A 518 8.66 18.19 7.05
CA SER A 518 8.72 19.56 7.56
C SER A 518 8.87 19.58 9.08
#